data_555df8078e84cbf3630b33a54c3cf5bc
#
_entry.id   555df8078e84cbf3630b33a54c3cf5bc
#
_cell.length_a   1.000
_cell.length_b   1.000
_cell.length_c   1.000
_cell.angle_alpha   90.00
_cell.angle_beta   90.00
_cell.angle_gamma   90.00
#
_symmetry.space_group_name_H-M   'P 1'
#
loop_
_entity.id
_entity.type
_entity.pdbx_description
1 polymer ?
#
loop_
_entity_poly.entity_id
_entity_poly.type
_entity_poly.pdbx_seq_one_letter_code
_entity_poly.pdbx_strand_id
1 'polypeptide(L)'
;MRYGKVILAVALATAALVASATAQQPKHVLRFSSPVSKDHAWGRGAEKFKQLVADATKGQVEVQVFHANALGAIREGLEMVRLGTLDFQLSGVAHVSRFVPEMGTLVLPYLWKDTETMFAALDGRMGQTLEPLLLDKGFKLVGWWDNGFRHVSNNKRPVRTPDDIRGLKLRTLPTKVHVAFFRALGVSPTPMDWAEVYPALQQGVVDGQENPPGIVYFEKLAEVQKFYSLTKHVNEPGNVLMSRAVFTKLPGDLQAAIMGAAKEATRWERAVSQKDNDELLKKIAAAGMQVNDVPEATLAEFRKVAQKIYAEAAADLGAKGKELIDLGVALNK
;
A
#
# COMPACT_ATOMS: atom_id res chain seq x y z
N MET A 1 -38.01 -29.66 61.21
CA MET A 1 -36.68 -29.01 61.10
C MET A 1 -35.76 -29.81 60.20
N ARG A 2 -36.11 -30.04 58.91
CA ARG A 2 -35.27 -30.74 57.88
C ARG A 2 -35.17 -30.13 56.55
N TYR A 3 -35.73 -28.91 56.33
CA TYR A 3 -35.71 -28.19 55.05
C TYR A 3 -34.74 -27.03 54.98
N GLY A 4 -34.12 -26.64 56.09
CA GLY A 4 -33.20 -25.49 56.15
C GLY A 4 -31.75 -25.76 55.67
N LYS A 5 -31.33 -27.01 55.54
CA LYS A 5 -29.94 -27.36 55.20
C LYS A 5 -29.71 -27.63 53.70
N VAL A 6 -30.77 -27.76 52.89
CA VAL A 6 -30.65 -28.04 51.42
C VAL A 6 -30.58 -26.74 50.61
N ILE A 7 -31.15 -25.65 51.13
CA ILE A 7 -31.17 -24.35 50.42
C ILE A 7 -29.82 -23.66 50.50
N LEU A 8 -29.01 -23.90 51.53
CA LEU A 8 -27.69 -23.25 51.68
C LEU A 8 -26.60 -23.88 50.81
N ALA A 9 -26.74 -25.15 50.41
CA ALA A 9 -25.77 -25.85 49.56
C ALA A 9 -25.91 -25.55 48.08
N VAL A 10 -27.11 -25.15 47.62
CA VAL A 10 -27.35 -24.78 46.20
C VAL A 10 -26.90 -23.32 45.91
N ALA A 11 -26.95 -22.43 46.91
CA ALA A 11 -26.51 -21.03 46.74
C ALA A 11 -24.97 -20.87 46.68
N LEU A 12 -24.19 -21.84 47.21
CA LEU A 12 -22.73 -21.81 47.14
C LEU A 12 -22.17 -22.44 45.85
N ALA A 13 -22.95 -23.31 45.18
CA ALA A 13 -22.51 -23.93 43.93
C ALA A 13 -22.72 -23.05 42.69
N THR A 14 -23.61 -22.05 42.75
CA THR A 14 -23.85 -21.10 41.66
C THR A 14 -22.93 -19.89 41.70
N ALA A 15 -22.25 -19.62 42.81
CA ALA A 15 -21.29 -18.52 42.93
C ALA A 15 -19.89 -18.85 42.33
N ALA A 16 -19.60 -20.11 42.01
CA ALA A 16 -18.29 -20.55 41.53
C ALA A 16 -18.18 -20.63 39.99
N LEU A 17 -19.23 -20.32 39.22
CA LEU A 17 -19.26 -20.47 37.77
C LEU A 17 -19.36 -19.13 37.00
N VAL A 18 -19.28 -18.01 37.69
CA VAL A 18 -19.03 -16.70 37.07
C VAL A 18 -17.56 -16.35 37.32
N ALA A 19 -16.65 -17.21 36.88
CA ALA A 19 -15.32 -16.76 36.48
C ALA A 19 -15.54 -15.90 35.22
N SER A 20 -15.92 -14.66 35.43
CA SER A 20 -15.86 -13.63 34.41
C SER A 20 -14.48 -13.76 33.78
N ALA A 21 -14.43 -14.22 32.55
CA ALA A 21 -13.27 -13.99 31.72
C ALA A 21 -13.12 -12.44 31.63
N THR A 22 -12.46 -11.87 32.64
CA THR A 22 -12.00 -10.48 32.56
C THR A 22 -11.07 -10.47 31.36
N ALA A 23 -11.59 -10.04 30.23
CA ALA A 23 -10.76 -9.78 29.07
C ALA A 23 -9.61 -8.90 29.58
N GLN A 24 -8.42 -9.49 29.63
CA GLN A 24 -7.24 -8.79 30.14
C GLN A 24 -7.06 -7.59 29.22
N GLN A 25 -7.11 -6.38 29.78
CA GLN A 25 -6.88 -5.17 28.98
C GLN A 25 -5.52 -5.28 28.28
N PRO A 26 -5.43 -4.92 27.01
CA PRO A 26 -4.18 -5.00 26.26
C PRO A 26 -3.11 -4.14 26.97
N LYS A 27 -1.91 -4.68 27.11
CA LYS A 27 -0.78 -3.96 27.70
C LYS A 27 -0.21 -2.92 26.73
N HIS A 28 -0.40 -3.16 25.44
CA HIS A 28 0.09 -2.30 24.35
C HIS A 28 -1.04 -2.06 23.35
N VAL A 29 -1.37 -0.80 23.12
CA VAL A 29 -2.33 -0.38 22.08
C VAL A 29 -1.53 0.31 21.00
N LEU A 30 -1.55 -0.25 19.79
CA LEU A 30 -0.79 0.23 18.64
C LEU A 30 -1.76 0.74 17.56
N ARG A 31 -1.54 1.96 17.08
CA ARG A 31 -2.37 2.59 16.05
C ARG A 31 -1.82 2.32 14.65
N PHE A 32 -2.67 1.87 13.76
CA PHE A 32 -2.36 1.58 12.36
C PHE A 32 -3.15 2.49 11.43
N SER A 33 -2.45 3.37 10.70
CA SER A 33 -3.05 4.25 9.71
C SER A 33 -3.05 3.59 8.32
N SER A 34 -4.22 3.55 7.68
CA SER A 34 -4.44 3.06 6.32
C SER A 34 -5.02 4.19 5.45
N PRO A 35 -4.44 4.45 4.26
CA PRO A 35 -4.92 5.53 3.39
C PRO A 35 -6.17 5.17 2.60
N VAL A 36 -6.58 3.91 2.61
CA VAL A 36 -7.68 3.37 1.81
C VAL A 36 -8.85 2.94 2.68
N SER A 37 -9.99 2.73 2.05
CA SER A 37 -11.20 2.20 2.68
C SER A 37 -10.97 0.79 3.24
N LYS A 38 -11.83 0.38 4.18
CA LYS A 38 -11.76 -0.96 4.80
C LYS A 38 -11.93 -2.09 3.78
N ASP A 39 -12.69 -1.86 2.72
CA ASP A 39 -13.04 -2.87 1.72
C ASP A 39 -11.93 -3.12 0.69
N HIS A 40 -11.00 -2.18 0.51
CA HIS A 40 -9.81 -2.37 -0.32
C HIS A 40 -8.94 -3.52 0.23
N ALA A 41 -8.18 -4.23 -0.63
CA ALA A 41 -7.30 -5.33 -0.21
C ALA A 41 -6.37 -4.92 0.93
N TRP A 42 -5.79 -3.73 0.88
CA TRP A 42 -4.97 -3.15 1.95
C TRP A 42 -5.74 -2.94 3.26
N GLY A 43 -6.99 -2.47 3.19
CA GLY A 43 -7.85 -2.29 4.37
C GLY A 43 -8.17 -3.63 5.04
N ARG A 44 -8.57 -4.61 4.23
CA ARG A 44 -8.82 -5.99 4.70
C ARG A 44 -7.55 -6.66 5.24
N GLY A 45 -6.40 -6.41 4.62
CA GLY A 45 -5.08 -6.86 5.08
C GLY A 45 -4.72 -6.28 6.46
N ALA A 46 -5.02 -5.00 6.70
CA ALA A 46 -4.81 -4.36 8.00
C ALA A 46 -5.70 -4.97 9.10
N GLU A 47 -6.97 -5.27 8.79
CA GLU A 47 -7.87 -5.97 9.72
C GLU A 47 -7.40 -7.42 9.98
N LYS A 48 -6.90 -8.11 8.95
CA LYS A 48 -6.30 -9.45 9.11
C LYS A 48 -5.05 -9.40 9.99
N PHE A 49 -4.17 -8.41 9.79
CA PHE A 49 -2.99 -8.20 10.63
C PHE A 49 -3.37 -7.94 12.08
N LYS A 50 -4.35 -7.05 12.34
CA LYS A 50 -4.90 -6.79 13.66
C LYS A 50 -5.32 -8.07 14.37
N GLN A 51 -6.10 -8.94 13.69
CA GLN A 51 -6.55 -10.22 14.24
C GLN A 51 -5.37 -11.14 14.58
N LEU A 52 -4.45 -11.32 13.63
CA LEU A 52 -3.29 -12.20 13.79
C LEU A 52 -2.37 -11.74 14.94
N VAL A 53 -2.18 -10.42 15.12
CA VAL A 53 -1.42 -9.88 16.25
C VAL A 53 -2.11 -10.17 17.58
N ALA A 54 -3.42 -9.96 17.67
CA ALA A 54 -4.18 -10.25 18.88
C ALA A 54 -4.07 -11.75 19.27
N ASP A 55 -4.23 -12.65 18.29
CA ASP A 55 -4.12 -14.09 18.48
C ASP A 55 -2.70 -14.50 18.91
N ALA A 56 -1.67 -14.04 18.19
CA ALA A 56 -0.27 -14.38 18.45
C ALA A 56 0.23 -13.85 19.82
N THR A 57 -0.30 -12.71 20.27
CA THR A 57 0.08 -12.09 21.54
C THR A 57 -0.88 -12.42 22.69
N LYS A 58 -1.89 -13.28 22.44
CA LYS A 58 -2.94 -13.63 23.42
C LYS A 58 -3.62 -12.38 24.01
N GLY A 59 -3.86 -11.38 23.16
CA GLY A 59 -4.48 -10.11 23.53
C GLY A 59 -3.56 -9.11 24.26
N GLN A 60 -2.28 -9.39 24.43
CA GLN A 60 -1.35 -8.42 25.05
C GLN A 60 -1.11 -7.19 24.16
N VAL A 61 -1.21 -7.35 22.84
CA VAL A 61 -1.12 -6.26 21.86
C VAL A 61 -2.46 -6.12 21.14
N GLU A 62 -3.04 -4.93 21.20
CA GLU A 62 -4.20 -4.52 20.42
C GLU A 62 -3.72 -3.61 19.28
N VAL A 63 -4.07 -3.92 18.03
CA VAL A 63 -3.88 -3.03 16.88
C VAL A 63 -5.19 -2.34 16.57
N GLN A 64 -5.22 -1.01 16.63
CA GLN A 64 -6.37 -0.19 16.24
C GLN A 64 -6.15 0.35 14.82
N VAL A 65 -6.98 -0.09 13.87
CA VAL A 65 -6.86 0.29 12.46
C VAL A 65 -7.74 1.50 12.17
N PHE A 66 -7.16 2.52 11.55
CA PHE A 66 -7.80 3.75 11.11
C PHE A 66 -7.71 3.84 9.59
N HIS A 67 -8.86 3.72 8.91
CA HIS A 67 -8.98 3.68 7.45
C HIS A 67 -9.18 5.07 6.85
N ALA A 68 -9.05 5.16 5.51
CA ALA A 68 -9.39 6.34 4.70
C ALA A 68 -8.74 7.63 5.20
N ASN A 69 -7.46 7.58 5.55
CA ASN A 69 -6.69 8.73 6.07
C ASN A 69 -7.27 9.37 7.36
N ALA A 70 -8.00 8.62 8.18
CA ALA A 70 -8.63 9.15 9.39
C ALA A 70 -7.64 9.75 10.41
N LEU A 71 -6.35 9.39 10.34
CA LEU A 71 -5.29 9.96 11.18
C LEU A 71 -4.40 11.00 10.46
N GLY A 72 -4.83 11.49 9.31
CA GLY A 72 -4.09 12.42 8.46
C GLY A 72 -3.60 11.80 7.16
N ALA A 73 -3.04 12.63 6.28
CA ALA A 73 -2.53 12.19 4.99
C ALA A 73 -1.29 11.28 5.14
N ILE A 74 -0.96 10.53 4.08
CA ILE A 74 0.17 9.56 4.11
C ILE A 74 1.47 10.23 4.55
N ARG A 75 1.75 11.43 4.05
CA ARG A 75 2.97 12.18 4.39
C ARG A 75 3.09 12.42 5.89
N GLU A 76 2.02 12.91 6.51
CA GLU A 76 1.95 13.21 7.93
C GLU A 76 2.08 11.92 8.76
N GLY A 77 1.37 10.86 8.35
CA GLY A 77 1.45 9.55 8.99
C GLY A 77 2.86 8.96 8.97
N LEU A 78 3.60 9.08 7.86
CA LEU A 78 5.00 8.66 7.77
C LEU A 78 5.91 9.47 8.71
N GLU A 79 5.72 10.81 8.82
CA GLU A 79 6.45 11.62 9.80
C GLU A 79 6.13 11.20 11.24
N MET A 80 4.86 10.96 11.55
CA MET A 80 4.44 10.50 12.88
C MET A 80 5.05 9.14 13.24
N VAL A 81 5.13 8.20 12.29
CA VAL A 81 5.80 6.90 12.49
C VAL A 81 7.28 7.09 12.77
N ARG A 82 7.96 7.94 11.99
CA ARG A 82 9.38 8.25 12.18
C ARG A 82 9.68 8.84 13.56
N LEU A 83 8.77 9.70 14.06
CA LEU A 83 8.86 10.34 15.36
C LEU A 83 8.36 9.46 16.53
N GLY A 84 7.71 8.33 16.26
CA GLY A 84 7.15 7.43 17.27
C GLY A 84 5.83 7.90 17.89
N THR A 85 5.13 8.83 17.24
CA THR A 85 3.81 9.32 17.66
C THR A 85 2.66 8.58 16.96
N LEU A 86 2.95 7.76 15.95
CA LEU A 86 2.08 6.76 15.33
C LEU A 86 2.87 5.45 15.22
N ASP A 87 2.20 4.31 15.39
CA ASP A 87 2.88 3.03 15.45
C ASP A 87 3.08 2.41 14.06
N PHE A 88 2.05 2.43 13.21
CA PHE A 88 2.10 1.90 11.86
C PHE A 88 1.51 2.85 10.83
N GLN A 89 2.15 2.92 9.65
CA GLN A 89 1.60 3.56 8.44
C GLN A 89 1.69 2.59 7.27
N LEU A 90 0.57 2.38 6.60
CA LEU A 90 0.49 1.72 5.30
C LEU A 90 0.57 2.78 4.20
N SER A 91 1.40 2.55 3.18
CA SER A 91 1.53 3.49 2.05
C SER A 91 2.05 2.80 0.80
N GLY A 92 1.91 3.43 -0.36
CA GLY A 92 2.71 3.10 -1.54
C GLY A 92 4.16 3.53 -1.33
N VAL A 93 5.09 2.77 -1.89
CA VAL A 93 6.55 3.03 -1.75
C VAL A 93 6.97 4.40 -2.26
N ALA A 94 6.23 4.96 -3.22
CA ALA A 94 6.47 6.28 -3.77
C ALA A 94 6.47 7.38 -2.70
N HIS A 95 5.62 7.28 -1.69
CA HIS A 95 5.53 8.27 -0.62
C HIS A 95 6.74 8.21 0.34
N VAL A 96 7.35 7.02 0.48
CA VAL A 96 8.53 6.80 1.33
C VAL A 96 9.81 7.32 0.67
N SER A 97 9.84 7.45 -0.66
CA SER A 97 11.02 7.90 -1.41
C SER A 97 11.54 9.30 -1.02
N ARG A 98 10.71 10.12 -0.38
CA ARG A 98 11.13 11.41 0.17
C ARG A 98 12.08 11.27 1.39
N PHE A 99 11.98 10.16 2.13
CA PHE A 99 12.83 9.84 3.29
C PHE A 99 13.99 8.94 2.90
N VAL A 100 13.71 7.98 2.02
CA VAL A 100 14.63 6.98 1.48
C VAL A 100 14.52 7.06 -0.05
N PRO A 101 15.32 7.91 -0.71
CA PRO A 101 15.21 8.15 -2.17
C PRO A 101 15.28 6.87 -3.01
N GLU A 102 16.02 5.88 -2.54
CA GLU A 102 16.18 4.57 -3.20
C GLU A 102 14.84 3.81 -3.35
N MET A 103 13.86 4.06 -2.47
CA MET A 103 12.50 3.52 -2.63
C MET A 103 11.84 3.95 -3.94
N GLY A 104 12.27 5.08 -4.52
CA GLY A 104 11.82 5.56 -5.82
C GLY A 104 12.17 4.62 -6.98
N THR A 105 13.17 3.74 -6.82
CA THR A 105 13.51 2.74 -7.85
C THR A 105 12.39 1.74 -8.07
N LEU A 106 11.61 1.42 -7.02
CA LEU A 106 10.55 0.44 -7.07
C LEU A 106 9.35 0.86 -7.93
N VAL A 107 9.23 2.15 -8.22
CA VAL A 107 8.18 2.74 -9.08
C VAL A 107 8.70 3.21 -10.43
N LEU A 108 9.86 2.74 -10.85
CA LEU A 108 10.33 2.98 -12.22
C LEU A 108 9.36 2.35 -13.21
N PRO A 109 8.93 3.10 -14.23
CA PRO A 109 7.95 2.59 -15.19
C PRO A 109 8.49 1.37 -15.93
N TYR A 110 7.65 0.33 -16.03
CA TYR A 110 7.99 -0.95 -16.70
C TYR A 110 9.20 -1.69 -16.11
N LEU A 111 9.58 -1.41 -14.85
CA LEU A 111 10.65 -2.15 -14.17
C LEU A 111 10.22 -3.60 -13.91
N TRP A 112 8.96 -3.84 -13.63
CA TRP A 112 8.44 -5.17 -13.26
C TRP A 112 7.61 -5.74 -14.41
N LYS A 113 7.96 -6.92 -14.89
CA LYS A 113 7.18 -7.64 -15.91
C LYS A 113 5.88 -8.19 -15.33
N ASP A 114 5.92 -8.66 -14.08
CA ASP A 114 4.80 -9.22 -13.35
C ASP A 114 4.97 -9.04 -11.83
N THR A 115 3.92 -9.33 -11.09
CA THR A 115 3.86 -9.20 -9.64
C THR A 115 4.73 -10.23 -8.92
N GLU A 116 4.88 -11.43 -9.48
CA GLU A 116 5.71 -12.50 -8.91
C GLU A 116 7.18 -12.09 -8.90
N THR A 117 7.69 -11.60 -10.04
CA THR A 117 9.07 -11.08 -10.17
C THR A 117 9.34 -9.94 -9.20
N MET A 118 8.40 -9.00 -9.05
CA MET A 118 8.50 -7.89 -8.10
C MET A 118 8.65 -8.41 -6.66
N PHE A 119 7.78 -9.32 -6.22
CA PHE A 119 7.86 -9.82 -4.85
C PHE A 119 9.05 -10.75 -4.62
N ALA A 120 9.49 -11.52 -5.61
CA ALA A 120 10.74 -12.27 -5.50
C ALA A 120 11.95 -11.35 -5.25
N ALA A 121 11.99 -10.18 -5.89
CA ALA A 121 13.01 -9.16 -5.62
C ALA A 121 12.90 -8.56 -4.22
N LEU A 122 11.68 -8.18 -3.80
CA LEU A 122 11.43 -7.50 -2.53
C LEU A 122 11.57 -8.43 -1.30
N ASP A 123 11.20 -9.68 -1.44
CA ASP A 123 11.39 -10.69 -0.39
C ASP A 123 12.85 -11.21 -0.37
N GLY A 124 13.63 -10.90 -1.41
CA GLY A 124 15.03 -11.26 -1.59
C GLY A 124 16.01 -10.10 -1.39
N ARG A 125 17.01 -10.05 -2.28
CA ARG A 125 18.16 -9.11 -2.17
C ARG A 125 17.74 -7.65 -2.18
N MET A 126 16.73 -7.26 -2.95
CA MET A 126 16.30 -5.86 -3.04
C MET A 126 15.75 -5.37 -1.69
N GLY A 127 14.87 -6.15 -1.05
CA GLY A 127 14.35 -5.83 0.28
C GLY A 127 15.44 -5.80 1.34
N GLN A 128 16.40 -6.76 1.30
CA GLN A 128 17.56 -6.78 2.19
C GLN A 128 18.44 -5.53 2.02
N THR A 129 18.54 -4.97 0.83
CA THR A 129 19.27 -3.73 0.55
C THR A 129 18.52 -2.50 1.07
N LEU A 130 17.18 -2.50 0.99
CA LEU A 130 16.34 -1.36 1.39
C LEU A 130 16.07 -1.30 2.89
N GLU A 131 15.97 -2.45 3.58
CA GLU A 131 15.61 -2.49 5.01
C GLU A 131 16.56 -1.67 5.91
N PRO A 132 17.90 -1.74 5.79
CA PRO A 132 18.80 -0.88 6.56
C PRO A 132 18.57 0.62 6.33
N LEU A 133 18.29 1.03 5.07
CA LEU A 133 18.01 2.42 4.73
C LEU A 133 16.73 2.92 5.39
N LEU A 134 15.70 2.08 5.45
CA LEU A 134 14.45 2.37 6.16
C LEU A 134 14.70 2.49 7.67
N LEU A 135 15.45 1.55 8.26
CA LEU A 135 15.78 1.56 9.68
C LEU A 135 16.55 2.83 10.09
N ASP A 136 17.48 3.29 9.27
CA ASP A 136 18.24 4.54 9.52
C ASP A 136 17.34 5.77 9.56
N LYS A 137 16.23 5.74 8.84
CA LYS A 137 15.22 6.82 8.84
C LYS A 137 14.11 6.64 9.89
N GLY A 138 14.23 5.64 10.76
CA GLY A 138 13.28 5.41 11.85
C GLY A 138 12.11 4.50 11.50
N PHE A 139 12.15 3.82 10.35
CA PHE A 139 11.12 2.90 9.89
C PHE A 139 11.55 1.45 10.04
N LYS A 140 10.77 0.61 10.72
CA LYS A 140 10.86 -0.84 10.67
C LYS A 140 9.90 -1.35 9.60
N LEU A 141 10.42 -1.99 8.57
CA LEU A 141 9.59 -2.68 7.58
C LEU A 141 8.91 -3.89 8.21
N VAL A 142 7.60 -3.97 8.04
CA VAL A 142 6.76 -5.06 8.58
C VAL A 142 6.30 -5.98 7.45
N GLY A 143 6.01 -5.43 6.26
CA GLY A 143 5.63 -6.23 5.11
C GLY A 143 5.56 -5.43 3.80
N TRP A 144 5.76 -6.14 2.68
CA TRP A 144 5.50 -5.66 1.33
C TRP A 144 4.15 -6.19 0.86
N TRP A 145 3.19 -5.29 0.61
CA TRP A 145 1.84 -5.63 0.19
C TRP A 145 1.63 -5.34 -1.30
N ASP A 146 0.62 -5.98 -1.90
CA ASP A 146 0.30 -5.78 -3.30
C ASP A 146 -0.67 -4.60 -3.48
N ASN A 147 -0.38 -3.72 -4.43
CA ASN A 147 -1.32 -2.71 -4.91
C ASN A 147 -1.82 -3.05 -6.32
N GLY A 148 -1.00 -3.76 -7.07
CA GLY A 148 -1.25 -4.13 -8.45
C GLY A 148 -0.67 -3.16 -9.48
N PHE A 149 -0.88 -3.49 -10.76
CA PHE A 149 -0.45 -2.67 -11.88
C PHE A 149 -1.30 -1.40 -12.00
N ARG A 150 -0.63 -0.28 -12.16
CA ARG A 150 -1.21 1.04 -12.32
C ARG A 150 -1.53 1.31 -13.79
N HIS A 151 -2.69 1.93 -14.00
CA HIS A 151 -3.24 2.27 -15.31
C HIS A 151 -3.72 3.72 -15.32
N VAL A 152 -3.75 4.36 -16.48
CA VAL A 152 -4.17 5.75 -16.62
C VAL A 152 -5.69 5.85 -16.70
N SER A 153 -6.30 6.70 -15.87
CA SER A 153 -7.68 7.15 -16.06
C SER A 153 -7.74 8.64 -16.35
N ASN A 154 -8.76 9.07 -17.12
CA ASN A 154 -8.99 10.47 -17.41
C ASN A 154 -10.43 10.73 -17.89
N ASN A 155 -10.80 12.03 -18.00
CA ASN A 155 -12.12 12.49 -18.44
C ASN A 155 -12.18 12.98 -19.89
N LYS A 156 -11.05 12.94 -20.64
CA LYS A 156 -10.96 13.53 -21.97
C LYS A 156 -11.15 12.50 -23.08
N ARG A 157 -10.37 11.40 -23.08
CA ARG A 157 -10.33 10.39 -24.13
C ARG A 157 -9.65 9.10 -23.69
N PRO A 158 -9.98 7.95 -24.31
CA PRO A 158 -9.20 6.73 -24.11
C PRO A 158 -7.77 6.91 -24.66
N VAL A 159 -6.78 6.34 -23.98
CA VAL A 159 -5.39 6.31 -24.46
C VAL A 159 -5.19 5.05 -25.30
N ARG A 160 -5.01 5.21 -26.61
CA ARG A 160 -4.75 4.16 -27.60
C ARG A 160 -3.46 4.37 -28.36
N THR A 161 -3.05 5.63 -28.49
CA THR A 161 -1.82 6.06 -29.18
C THR A 161 -0.97 6.91 -28.23
N PRO A 162 0.33 7.12 -28.51
CA PRO A 162 1.16 8.04 -27.72
C PRO A 162 0.64 9.49 -27.72
N ASP A 163 -0.08 9.90 -28.75
CA ASP A 163 -0.63 11.26 -28.84
C ASP A 163 -1.87 11.46 -27.95
N ASP A 164 -2.59 10.38 -27.61
CA ASP A 164 -3.77 10.47 -26.78
C ASP A 164 -3.46 10.88 -25.32
N ILE A 165 -2.26 10.60 -24.83
CA ILE A 165 -1.86 10.98 -23.47
C ILE A 165 -1.30 12.41 -23.42
N ARG A 166 -0.87 12.96 -24.55
CA ARG A 166 -0.25 14.30 -24.60
C ARG A 166 -1.23 15.39 -24.19
N GLY A 167 -0.72 16.35 -23.43
CA GLY A 167 -1.46 17.50 -22.94
C GLY A 167 -2.45 17.20 -21.82
N LEU A 168 -2.64 15.94 -21.43
CA LEU A 168 -3.46 15.63 -20.27
C LEU A 168 -2.82 16.19 -19.00
N LYS A 169 -3.61 16.81 -18.14
CA LYS A 169 -3.22 17.16 -16.76
C LYS A 169 -3.46 15.97 -15.88
N LEU A 170 -2.42 15.20 -15.57
CA LEU A 170 -2.56 14.01 -14.75
C LEU A 170 -1.98 14.22 -13.35
N ARG A 171 -2.76 13.86 -12.34
CA ARG A 171 -2.18 13.65 -11.02
C ARG A 171 -1.23 12.46 -11.09
N THR A 172 -0.05 12.64 -10.54
CA THR A 172 0.99 11.60 -10.47
C THR A 172 1.42 11.34 -9.04
N LEU A 173 2.10 10.21 -8.83
CA LEU A 173 2.82 9.96 -7.58
C LEU A 173 3.87 11.06 -7.34
N PRO A 174 4.13 11.45 -6.07
CA PRO A 174 5.05 12.54 -5.73
C PRO A 174 6.53 12.08 -5.77
N THR A 175 6.95 11.47 -6.88
CA THR A 175 8.33 11.04 -7.11
C THR A 175 8.91 11.69 -8.36
N LYS A 176 10.22 11.95 -8.34
CA LYS A 176 10.93 12.52 -9.50
C LYS A 176 10.76 11.65 -10.74
N VAL A 177 10.88 10.32 -10.59
CA VAL A 177 10.81 9.37 -11.71
C VAL A 177 9.43 9.34 -12.38
N HIS A 178 8.34 9.43 -11.59
CA HIS A 178 6.98 9.52 -12.15
C HIS A 178 6.74 10.82 -12.91
N VAL A 179 7.12 11.94 -12.29
CA VAL A 179 7.00 13.26 -12.91
C VAL A 179 7.82 13.33 -14.22
N ALA A 180 9.05 12.82 -14.21
CA ALA A 180 9.91 12.79 -15.39
C ALA A 180 9.31 11.92 -16.51
N PHE A 181 8.82 10.71 -16.17
CA PHE A 181 8.21 9.81 -17.15
C PHE A 181 6.99 10.43 -17.83
N PHE A 182 6.02 10.92 -17.06
CA PHE A 182 4.81 11.51 -17.63
C PHE A 182 5.10 12.78 -18.40
N ARG A 183 6.05 13.61 -17.93
CA ARG A 183 6.50 14.79 -18.69
C ARG A 183 7.14 14.39 -20.03
N ALA A 184 7.95 13.35 -20.06
CA ALA A 184 8.56 12.85 -21.30
C ALA A 184 7.53 12.26 -22.28
N LEU A 185 6.38 11.82 -21.80
CA LEU A 185 5.22 11.45 -22.63
C LEU A 185 4.39 12.66 -23.09
N GLY A 186 4.76 13.89 -22.71
CA GLY A 186 4.03 15.10 -23.06
C GLY A 186 2.81 15.40 -22.17
N VAL A 187 2.70 14.73 -21.04
CA VAL A 187 1.69 14.99 -20.00
C VAL A 187 2.07 16.22 -19.18
N SER A 188 1.11 16.95 -18.61
CA SER A 188 1.30 17.92 -17.54
C SER A 188 1.14 17.23 -16.18
N PRO A 189 2.21 16.69 -15.59
CA PRO A 189 2.11 15.96 -14.34
C PRO A 189 1.94 16.90 -13.15
N THR A 190 0.98 16.61 -12.29
CA THR A 190 0.68 17.34 -11.05
C THR A 190 0.85 16.40 -9.87
N PRO A 191 2.04 16.36 -9.23
CA PRO A 191 2.24 15.52 -8.04
C PRO A 191 1.43 16.07 -6.87
N MET A 192 0.63 15.21 -6.23
CA MET A 192 -0.15 15.56 -5.04
C MET A 192 -0.37 14.33 -4.15
N ASP A 193 -0.62 14.56 -2.86
CA ASP A 193 -0.92 13.49 -1.91
C ASP A 193 -2.25 12.79 -2.25
N TRP A 194 -2.40 11.55 -1.78
CA TRP A 194 -3.55 10.73 -2.09
C TRP A 194 -4.88 11.35 -1.61
N ALA A 195 -4.88 11.97 -0.43
CA ALA A 195 -6.08 12.60 0.14
C ALA A 195 -6.67 13.73 -0.74
N GLU A 196 -5.86 14.33 -1.62
CA GLU A 196 -6.27 15.44 -2.49
C GLU A 196 -6.83 14.97 -3.84
N VAL A 197 -6.64 13.68 -4.20
CA VAL A 197 -6.88 13.20 -5.57
C VAL A 197 -8.37 13.23 -5.95
N TYR A 198 -9.23 12.64 -5.12
CA TYR A 198 -10.67 12.59 -5.44
C TYR A 198 -11.29 14.00 -5.61
N PRO A 199 -11.11 14.96 -4.67
CA PRO A 199 -11.62 16.31 -4.86
C PRO A 199 -10.99 17.03 -6.06
N ALA A 200 -9.71 16.83 -6.37
CA ALA A 200 -9.06 17.43 -7.54
C ALA A 200 -9.66 16.90 -8.86
N LEU A 201 -9.97 15.61 -8.95
CA LEU A 201 -10.65 15.00 -10.09
C LEU A 201 -12.09 15.51 -10.21
N GLN A 202 -12.83 15.55 -9.11
CA GLN A 202 -14.23 16.01 -9.07
C GLN A 202 -14.36 17.47 -9.51
N GLN A 203 -13.43 18.33 -9.10
CA GLN A 203 -13.40 19.75 -9.44
C GLN A 203 -12.77 20.03 -10.81
N GLY A 204 -12.20 19.01 -11.49
CA GLY A 204 -11.53 19.19 -12.78
C GLY A 204 -10.20 19.94 -12.70
N VAL A 205 -9.56 20.02 -11.53
CA VAL A 205 -8.21 20.58 -11.36
C VAL A 205 -7.20 19.78 -12.18
N VAL A 206 -7.39 18.47 -12.23
CA VAL A 206 -6.68 17.52 -13.10
C VAL A 206 -7.67 16.78 -13.99
N ASP A 207 -7.23 16.41 -15.19
CA ASP A 207 -8.04 15.64 -16.15
C ASP A 207 -8.15 14.16 -15.76
N GLY A 208 -7.16 13.66 -15.02
CA GLY A 208 -7.07 12.26 -14.66
C GLY A 208 -5.97 11.96 -13.66
N GLN A 209 -5.78 10.68 -13.45
CA GLN A 209 -4.79 10.11 -12.53
C GLN A 209 -4.35 8.72 -13.03
N GLU A 210 -3.52 8.02 -12.26
CA GLU A 210 -3.12 6.65 -12.55
C GLU A 210 -3.08 5.83 -11.25
N ASN A 211 -3.74 4.68 -11.26
CA ASN A 211 -3.83 3.76 -10.12
C ASN A 211 -4.25 2.36 -10.58
N PRO A 212 -4.08 1.34 -9.72
CA PRO A 212 -4.59 -0.01 -9.97
C PRO A 212 -6.12 -0.10 -9.88
N PRO A 213 -6.72 -1.19 -10.41
CA PRO A 213 -8.17 -1.41 -10.36
C PRO A 213 -8.76 -1.36 -8.95
N GLY A 214 -8.05 -1.89 -7.95
CA GLY A 214 -8.48 -1.86 -6.55
C GLY A 214 -8.74 -0.45 -6.06
N ILE A 215 -7.80 0.47 -6.27
CA ILE A 215 -7.96 1.87 -5.91
C ILE A 215 -9.09 2.52 -6.70
N VAL A 216 -9.14 2.30 -8.03
CA VAL A 216 -10.18 2.92 -8.87
C VAL A 216 -11.58 2.53 -8.42
N TYR A 217 -11.79 1.26 -8.06
CA TYR A 217 -13.09 0.76 -7.64
C TYR A 217 -13.46 1.13 -6.21
N PHE A 218 -12.63 0.76 -5.24
CA PHE A 218 -12.97 0.91 -3.82
C PHE A 218 -12.93 2.35 -3.34
N GLU A 219 -12.08 3.19 -3.94
CA GLU A 219 -12.02 4.62 -3.64
C GLU A 219 -12.90 5.45 -4.59
N LYS A 220 -13.84 4.78 -5.31
CA LYS A 220 -14.92 5.37 -6.10
C LYS A 220 -14.49 6.32 -7.21
N LEU A 221 -13.29 6.13 -7.77
CA LEU A 221 -12.82 7.01 -8.85
C LEU A 221 -13.65 6.87 -10.13
N ALA A 222 -14.38 5.75 -10.29
CA ALA A 222 -15.34 5.57 -11.39
C ALA A 222 -16.48 6.61 -11.39
N GLU A 223 -16.78 7.25 -10.23
CA GLU A 223 -17.79 8.31 -10.15
C GLU A 223 -17.31 9.63 -10.78
N VAL A 224 -15.98 9.84 -10.86
CA VAL A 224 -15.36 11.09 -11.30
C VAL A 224 -14.42 10.93 -12.50
N GLN A 225 -14.31 9.73 -13.07
CA GLN A 225 -13.44 9.41 -14.21
C GLN A 225 -14.20 8.59 -15.28
N LYS A 226 -14.00 8.92 -16.57
CA LYS A 226 -14.74 8.32 -17.70
C LYS A 226 -14.00 7.18 -18.39
N PHE A 227 -12.68 7.32 -18.57
CA PHE A 227 -11.85 6.38 -19.33
C PHE A 227 -10.80 5.76 -18.44
N TYR A 228 -10.57 4.45 -18.60
CA TYR A 228 -9.54 3.70 -17.90
C TYR A 228 -8.75 2.85 -18.90
N SER A 229 -7.55 3.31 -19.24
CA SER A 229 -6.70 2.71 -20.27
C SER A 229 -5.60 1.86 -19.63
N LEU A 230 -5.53 0.58 -20.01
CA LEU A 230 -4.71 -0.45 -19.36
C LEU A 230 -3.24 -0.33 -19.74
N THR A 231 -2.60 0.75 -19.32
CA THR A 231 -1.19 1.07 -19.64
C THR A 231 -0.16 0.19 -18.94
N LYS A 232 -0.48 -0.45 -17.83
CA LYS A 232 0.41 -1.33 -17.02
C LYS A 232 1.81 -0.73 -16.80
N HIS A 233 1.88 0.58 -16.63
CA HIS A 233 3.15 1.32 -16.67
C HIS A 233 3.98 1.18 -15.38
N VAL A 234 3.37 0.85 -14.24
CA VAL A 234 4.05 0.60 -12.97
C VAL A 234 3.31 -0.48 -12.20
N ASN A 235 4.03 -1.42 -11.62
CA ASN A 235 3.55 -2.24 -10.52
C ASN A 235 4.13 -1.64 -9.23
N GLU A 236 3.27 -1.01 -8.41
CA GLU A 236 3.71 -0.35 -7.18
C GLU A 236 3.45 -1.23 -5.98
N PRO A 237 4.48 -1.68 -5.25
CA PRO A 237 4.25 -2.36 -3.98
C PRO A 237 3.79 -1.38 -2.91
N GLY A 238 2.92 -1.87 -2.02
CA GLY A 238 2.65 -1.24 -0.74
C GLY A 238 3.72 -1.62 0.29
N ASN A 239 3.88 -0.79 1.30
CA ASN A 239 4.70 -1.10 2.46
C ASN A 239 3.93 -0.83 3.76
N VAL A 240 4.05 -1.75 4.71
CA VAL A 240 3.64 -1.53 6.09
C VAL A 240 4.88 -1.18 6.88
N LEU A 241 4.94 0.05 7.35
CA LEU A 241 6.04 0.57 8.14
C LEU A 241 5.60 0.78 9.58
N MET A 242 6.40 0.27 10.51
CA MET A 242 6.25 0.50 11.95
C MET A 242 7.30 1.49 12.44
N SER A 243 6.98 2.27 13.46
CA SER A 243 7.97 3.08 14.16
C SER A 243 9.07 2.19 14.74
N ARG A 244 10.32 2.42 14.31
CA ARG A 244 11.49 1.74 14.90
C ARG A 244 11.57 1.99 16.41
N ALA A 245 11.30 3.23 16.85
CA ALA A 245 11.37 3.61 18.25
C ALA A 245 10.32 2.88 19.11
N VAL A 246 9.12 2.65 18.57
CA VAL A 246 8.09 1.85 19.25
C VAL A 246 8.46 0.37 19.22
N PHE A 247 8.84 -0.16 18.07
CA PHE A 247 9.18 -1.57 17.90
C PHE A 247 10.28 -2.02 18.88
N THR A 248 11.36 -1.26 19.00
CA THR A 248 12.50 -1.61 19.87
C THR A 248 12.19 -1.54 21.37
N LYS A 249 11.09 -0.86 21.77
CA LYS A 249 10.64 -0.82 23.18
C LYS A 249 9.76 -2.00 23.56
N LEU A 250 9.22 -2.73 22.59
CA LEU A 250 8.42 -3.92 22.87
C LEU A 250 9.32 -5.07 23.36
N PRO A 251 8.82 -5.94 24.26
CA PRO A 251 9.47 -7.20 24.60
C PRO A 251 9.79 -8.03 23.36
N GLY A 252 10.90 -8.78 23.38
CA GLY A 252 11.37 -9.53 22.20
C GLY A 252 10.38 -10.60 21.71
N ASP A 253 9.64 -11.23 22.61
CA ASP A 253 8.56 -12.17 22.27
C ASP A 253 7.41 -11.50 21.53
N LEU A 254 7.02 -10.27 21.93
CA LEU A 254 6.00 -9.50 21.24
C LEU A 254 6.50 -8.96 19.87
N GLN A 255 7.79 -8.58 19.78
CA GLN A 255 8.40 -8.25 18.48
C GLN A 255 8.32 -9.44 17.52
N ALA A 256 8.70 -10.63 17.98
CA ALA A 256 8.65 -11.85 17.18
C ALA A 256 7.21 -12.21 16.76
N ALA A 257 6.24 -12.08 17.68
CA ALA A 257 4.83 -12.33 17.43
C ALA A 257 4.26 -11.37 16.38
N ILE A 258 4.55 -10.08 16.47
CA ILE A 258 4.14 -9.06 15.49
C ILE A 258 4.72 -9.36 14.10
N MET A 259 6.01 -9.70 14.01
CA MET A 259 6.64 -10.03 12.73
C MET A 259 6.12 -11.33 12.13
N GLY A 260 5.80 -12.34 12.96
CA GLY A 260 5.14 -13.57 12.52
C GLY A 260 3.74 -13.31 11.95
N ALA A 261 2.93 -12.53 12.66
CA ALA A 261 1.60 -12.09 12.22
C ALA A 261 1.67 -11.28 10.91
N ALA A 262 2.66 -10.41 10.79
CA ALA A 262 2.91 -9.60 9.60
C ALA A 262 3.23 -10.44 8.37
N LYS A 263 4.06 -11.47 8.52
CA LYS A 263 4.40 -12.40 7.44
C LYS A 263 3.15 -13.15 6.92
N GLU A 264 2.26 -13.56 7.83
CA GLU A 264 1.01 -14.22 7.46
C GLU A 264 0.03 -13.24 6.81
N ALA A 265 -0.16 -12.05 7.39
CA ALA A 265 -1.00 -11.00 6.82
C ALA A 265 -0.54 -10.60 5.42
N THR A 266 0.77 -10.49 5.18
CA THR A 266 1.37 -10.20 3.87
C THR A 266 1.00 -11.26 2.83
N ARG A 267 1.14 -12.55 3.17
CA ARG A 267 0.75 -13.63 2.24
C ARG A 267 -0.73 -13.59 1.89
N TRP A 268 -1.55 -13.38 2.91
CA TRP A 268 -3.00 -13.30 2.75
C TRP A 268 -3.40 -12.10 1.89
N GLU A 269 -2.85 -10.93 2.17
CA GLU A 269 -3.15 -9.69 1.43
C GLU A 269 -2.79 -9.79 -0.05
N ARG A 270 -1.57 -10.26 -0.37
CA ARG A 270 -1.13 -10.46 -1.76
C ARG A 270 -2.07 -11.40 -2.53
N ALA A 271 -2.49 -12.49 -1.93
CA ALA A 271 -3.43 -13.43 -2.56
C ALA A 271 -4.81 -12.79 -2.82
N VAL A 272 -5.28 -11.98 -1.88
CA VAL A 272 -6.56 -11.26 -2.00
C VAL A 272 -6.48 -10.17 -3.06
N SER A 273 -5.42 -9.38 -3.09
CA SER A 273 -5.22 -8.31 -4.07
C SER A 273 -5.17 -8.85 -5.50
N GLN A 274 -4.40 -9.92 -5.74
CA GLN A 274 -4.29 -10.54 -7.05
C GLN A 274 -5.64 -11.08 -7.54
N LYS A 275 -6.39 -11.76 -6.67
CA LYS A 275 -7.73 -12.26 -7.00
C LYS A 275 -8.70 -11.12 -7.36
N ASP A 276 -8.65 -10.02 -6.61
CA ASP A 276 -9.54 -8.88 -6.84
C ASP A 276 -9.27 -8.21 -8.20
N ASN A 277 -8.01 -8.02 -8.57
CA ASN A 277 -7.63 -7.25 -9.76
C ASN A 277 -8.29 -7.75 -11.05
N ASP A 278 -8.46 -9.07 -11.22
CA ASP A 278 -9.10 -9.65 -12.40
C ASP A 278 -10.62 -9.40 -12.45
N GLU A 279 -11.27 -9.37 -11.29
CA GLU A 279 -12.71 -9.16 -11.18
C GLU A 279 -13.08 -7.67 -11.21
N LEU A 280 -12.21 -6.81 -10.70
CA LEU A 280 -12.50 -5.38 -10.52
C LEU A 280 -12.57 -4.62 -11.84
N LEU A 281 -11.85 -5.02 -12.88
CA LEU A 281 -11.98 -4.41 -14.21
C LEU A 281 -13.41 -4.50 -14.74
N LYS A 282 -14.08 -5.64 -14.54
CA LYS A 282 -15.49 -5.82 -14.92
C LYS A 282 -16.42 -4.93 -14.10
N LYS A 283 -16.16 -4.80 -12.79
CA LYS A 283 -16.94 -3.93 -11.89
C LYS A 283 -16.76 -2.45 -12.22
N ILE A 284 -15.54 -2.02 -12.56
CA ILE A 284 -15.23 -0.66 -13.01
C ILE A 284 -15.99 -0.33 -14.30
N ALA A 285 -16.00 -1.25 -15.28
CA ALA A 285 -16.76 -1.08 -16.49
C ALA A 285 -18.28 -1.02 -16.23
N ALA A 286 -18.79 -1.88 -15.35
CA ALA A 286 -20.19 -1.87 -14.93
C ALA A 286 -20.58 -0.59 -14.16
N ALA A 287 -19.63 0.06 -13.49
CA ALA A 287 -19.80 1.36 -12.83
C ALA A 287 -19.79 2.54 -13.83
N GLY A 288 -19.65 2.29 -15.14
CA GLY A 288 -19.79 3.29 -16.20
C GLY A 288 -18.46 3.81 -16.78
N MET A 289 -17.29 3.36 -16.31
CA MET A 289 -16.02 3.70 -16.95
C MET A 289 -15.82 2.90 -18.25
N GLN A 290 -15.31 3.56 -19.27
CA GLN A 290 -14.86 2.91 -20.49
C GLN A 290 -13.45 2.34 -20.29
N VAL A 291 -13.36 1.04 -20.07
CA VAL A 291 -12.10 0.32 -19.95
C VAL A 291 -11.62 -0.07 -21.35
N ASN A 292 -10.36 0.22 -21.67
CA ASN A 292 -9.75 -0.17 -22.94
C ASN A 292 -8.32 -0.70 -22.79
N ASP A 293 -7.99 -1.68 -23.61
CA ASP A 293 -6.61 -2.08 -23.81
C ASP A 293 -5.83 -0.98 -24.55
N VAL A 294 -4.55 -0.88 -24.24
CA VAL A 294 -3.60 -0.03 -24.96
C VAL A 294 -2.83 -0.92 -25.94
N PRO A 295 -2.78 -0.58 -27.24
CA PRO A 295 -2.08 -1.37 -28.22
C PRO A 295 -0.61 -1.57 -27.87
N GLU A 296 -0.07 -2.77 -28.16
CA GLU A 296 1.32 -3.11 -27.83
C GLU A 296 2.34 -2.14 -28.46
N ALA A 297 2.07 -1.64 -29.67
CA ALA A 297 2.90 -0.62 -30.31
C ALA A 297 3.02 0.66 -29.46
N THR A 298 1.92 1.10 -28.84
CA THR A 298 1.90 2.26 -27.92
C THR A 298 2.63 1.95 -26.61
N LEU A 299 2.43 0.76 -26.05
CA LEU A 299 3.17 0.34 -24.85
C LEU A 299 4.67 0.24 -25.11
N ALA A 300 5.08 -0.20 -26.30
CA ALA A 300 6.48 -0.24 -26.71
C ALA A 300 7.11 1.16 -26.75
N GLU A 301 6.39 2.17 -27.25
CA GLU A 301 6.86 3.56 -27.21
C GLU A 301 6.98 4.08 -25.77
N PHE A 302 6.02 3.76 -24.90
CA PHE A 302 6.10 4.13 -23.48
C PHE A 302 7.29 3.47 -22.79
N ARG A 303 7.59 2.20 -23.10
CA ARG A 303 8.80 1.50 -22.58
C ARG A 303 10.09 2.16 -23.05
N LYS A 304 10.18 2.61 -24.31
CA LYS A 304 11.36 3.36 -24.80
C LYS A 304 11.59 4.66 -24.02
N VAL A 305 10.51 5.38 -23.67
CA VAL A 305 10.60 6.57 -22.83
C VAL A 305 11.07 6.19 -21.43
N ALA A 306 10.52 5.10 -20.83
CA ALA A 306 10.90 4.63 -19.51
C ALA A 306 12.40 4.30 -19.40
N GLN A 307 13.00 3.67 -20.42
CA GLN A 307 14.43 3.33 -20.43
C GLN A 307 15.35 4.56 -20.28
N LYS A 308 14.94 5.72 -20.83
CA LYS A 308 15.70 6.97 -20.67
C LYS A 308 15.63 7.45 -19.21
N ILE A 309 14.47 7.29 -18.56
CA ILE A 309 14.28 7.66 -17.15
C ILE A 309 15.14 6.81 -16.22
N TYR A 310 15.45 5.56 -16.55
CA TYR A 310 16.32 4.71 -15.73
C TYR A 310 17.73 5.29 -15.61
N ALA A 311 18.30 5.79 -16.68
CA ALA A 311 19.64 6.41 -16.66
C ALA A 311 19.66 7.69 -15.80
N GLU A 312 18.62 8.52 -15.90
CA GLU A 312 18.47 9.73 -15.08
C GLU A 312 18.29 9.36 -13.60
N ALA A 313 17.45 8.38 -13.30
CA ALA A 313 17.23 7.90 -11.93
C ALA A 313 18.50 7.30 -11.32
N ALA A 314 19.28 6.52 -12.09
CA ALA A 314 20.55 5.97 -11.65
C ALA A 314 21.57 7.06 -11.31
N ALA A 315 21.63 8.13 -12.12
CA ALA A 315 22.50 9.28 -11.85
C ALA A 315 22.08 10.06 -10.59
N ASP A 316 20.77 10.27 -10.41
CA ASP A 316 20.23 11.01 -9.24
C ASP A 316 20.40 10.23 -7.92
N LEU A 317 20.23 8.90 -7.94
CA LEU A 317 20.24 8.04 -6.76
C LEU A 317 21.64 7.46 -6.44
N GLY A 318 22.63 7.72 -7.31
CA GLY A 318 24.01 7.26 -7.12
C GLY A 318 24.17 5.74 -7.17
N ALA A 319 25.28 5.25 -6.61
CA ALA A 319 25.67 3.85 -6.72
C ALA A 319 24.61 2.85 -6.18
N LYS A 320 23.97 3.18 -5.05
CA LYS A 320 22.95 2.31 -4.45
C LYS A 320 21.68 2.25 -5.28
N GLY A 321 21.21 3.39 -5.79
CA GLY A 321 20.07 3.43 -6.72
C GLY A 321 20.35 2.67 -8.01
N LYS A 322 21.56 2.81 -8.57
CA LYS A 322 21.98 2.06 -9.75
C LYS A 322 21.98 0.55 -9.48
N GLU A 323 22.52 0.09 -8.33
CA GLU A 323 22.49 -1.32 -7.94
C GLU A 323 21.06 -1.89 -7.94
N LEU A 324 20.12 -1.16 -7.34
CA LEU A 324 18.71 -1.57 -7.26
C LEU A 324 18.04 -1.62 -8.64
N ILE A 325 18.32 -0.64 -9.50
CA ILE A 325 17.81 -0.61 -10.88
C ILE A 325 18.35 -1.80 -11.68
N ASP A 326 19.66 -2.03 -11.64
CA ASP A 326 20.32 -3.12 -12.34
C ASP A 326 19.77 -4.49 -11.87
N LEU A 327 19.51 -4.63 -10.56
CA LEU A 327 18.90 -5.85 -10.00
C LEU A 327 17.47 -6.06 -10.54
N GLY A 328 16.63 -5.03 -10.54
CA GLY A 328 15.27 -5.10 -11.09
C GLY A 328 15.27 -5.46 -12.58
N VAL A 329 16.14 -4.81 -13.37
CA VAL A 329 16.28 -5.10 -14.81
C VAL A 329 16.77 -6.53 -15.05
N ALA A 330 17.71 -7.05 -14.26
CA ALA A 330 18.23 -8.39 -14.39
C ALA A 330 17.16 -9.47 -14.14
N LEU A 331 16.24 -9.24 -13.21
CA LEU A 331 15.16 -10.17 -12.86
C LEU A 331 14.04 -10.24 -13.91
N ASN A 332 13.99 -9.28 -14.84
CA ASN A 332 13.01 -9.26 -15.93
C ASN A 332 13.50 -9.99 -17.20
N LYS A 333 14.73 -10.43 -17.21
CA LYS A 333 15.30 -11.25 -18.29
C LYS A 333 14.91 -12.71 -18.13
#